data_f0830ef623addc0b77b83bb2fa082dff
#
_entry.id   f0830ef623addc0b77b83bb2fa082dff
#
_cell.length_a   1.000
_cell.length_b   1.000
_cell.length_c   1.000
_cell.angle_alpha   90.00
_cell.angle_beta   90.00
_cell.angle_gamma   90.00
#
_symmetry.space_group_name_H-M   'P 1'
#
loop_
_entity.id
_entity.type
_entity.pdbx_description
1 polymer ?
#
loop_
_entity_poly.entity_id
_entity_poly.type
_entity_poly.pdbx_seq_one_letter_code
_entity_poly.pdbx_strand_id
1 'polypeptide(L)'
;MDIIKVVGREILDSRGNPTVEADVHLADGSLGRAAVPSGASTGEFEAVELRDGDKGRYLGKGTLNAVKGINDVISPALIGADAANQTAIDNAMLKLDGTKNKGNLGANAILAVSMAVARAQAVSEMTPLYRYLGGVNARVLPVPMMNVINGGAHADNSVDPQEFMLAPIGAKSFSEALRMGVETFHTLKGVLKKRGYSTAVGDEGGFAPSLKSNEEALEVLMEAITKAGYKPGEQISLALDPAASEFYDSDKKRYIFKKSDKSEKTTDQMIEYWANWVRQYPIISLEDGMSEEDWDGWKTLTDTLGKKIQLVGDDLFVTNPEILQKGIDKGVANSILVKVNQIGSLTETLDAMRLAAEANYTTMVSHRSGETEDSFIADLAVATNAGQIKTGSASRTDRLAKYNQLLRIEQELGSAAVYLGKKAFKQ
;
A
#
# COMPACT_ATOMS: atom_id res chain seq x y z
N MET A 1 -24.73 15.73 7.72
CA MET A 1 -24.75 16.03 9.19
C MET A 1 -23.62 16.98 9.53
N ASP A 2 -23.88 18.02 10.34
CA ASP A 2 -22.89 19.07 10.57
C ASP A 2 -21.74 18.63 11.49
N ILE A 3 -20.53 19.00 11.14
CA ILE A 3 -19.34 18.81 11.97
C ILE A 3 -19.40 19.83 13.13
N ILE A 4 -19.32 19.34 14.36
CA ILE A 4 -19.35 20.19 15.56
C ILE A 4 -18.00 20.29 16.27
N LYS A 5 -17.08 19.34 16.00
CA LYS A 5 -15.76 19.33 16.61
C LYS A 5 -14.79 18.46 15.79
N VAL A 6 -13.54 18.92 15.65
CA VAL A 6 -12.41 18.14 15.11
C VAL A 6 -11.27 18.21 16.11
N VAL A 7 -10.65 17.06 16.44
CA VAL A 7 -9.55 16.98 17.40
C VAL A 7 -8.43 16.15 16.82
N GLY A 8 -7.27 16.74 16.61
CA GLY A 8 -6.05 16.04 16.26
C GLY A 8 -5.24 15.67 17.51
N ARG A 9 -4.54 14.53 17.44
CA ARG A 9 -3.56 14.09 18.45
C ARG A 9 -2.40 13.37 17.81
N GLU A 10 -1.28 13.35 18.54
CA GLU A 10 -0.13 12.52 18.23
C GLU A 10 -0.32 11.14 18.84
N ILE A 11 -0.09 10.10 18.07
CA ILE A 11 -0.04 8.70 18.50
C ILE A 11 1.25 8.05 17.98
N LEU A 12 1.49 6.77 18.29
CA LEU A 12 2.66 6.04 17.77
C LEU A 12 2.25 5.06 16.66
N ASP A 13 3.10 4.97 15.64
CA ASP A 13 3.00 3.96 14.59
C ASP A 13 3.62 2.61 15.03
N SER A 14 3.55 1.60 14.18
CA SER A 14 4.07 0.24 14.41
C SER A 14 5.60 0.16 14.60
N ARG A 15 6.32 1.24 14.28
CA ARG A 15 7.77 1.37 14.50
C ARG A 15 8.10 2.19 15.74
N GLY A 16 7.07 2.66 16.50
CA GLY A 16 7.24 3.53 17.65
C GLY A 16 7.58 4.98 17.29
N ASN A 17 7.38 5.40 16.05
CA ASN A 17 7.50 6.80 15.64
C ASN A 17 6.15 7.51 15.78
N PRO A 18 6.14 8.81 16.10
CA PRO A 18 4.92 9.60 16.12
C PRO A 18 4.21 9.62 14.75
N THR A 19 2.89 9.59 14.80
CA THR A 19 2.00 9.86 13.68
C THR A 19 0.76 10.60 14.15
N VAL A 20 -0.16 10.93 13.23
CA VAL A 20 -1.33 11.76 13.49
C VAL A 20 -2.60 10.93 13.50
N GLU A 21 -3.46 11.19 14.48
CA GLU A 21 -4.84 10.68 14.54
C GLU A 21 -5.81 11.85 14.70
N ALA A 22 -6.95 11.79 14.03
CA ALA A 22 -8.02 12.78 14.18
C ALA A 22 -9.34 12.12 14.59
N ASP A 23 -10.09 12.82 15.44
CA ASP A 23 -11.50 12.59 15.75
C ASP A 23 -12.36 13.67 15.13
N VAL A 24 -13.45 13.27 14.47
CA VAL A 24 -14.49 14.17 13.97
C VAL A 24 -15.82 13.82 14.64
N HIS A 25 -16.43 14.78 15.30
CA HIS A 25 -17.72 14.65 15.95
C HIS A 25 -18.80 15.37 15.15
N LEU A 26 -19.95 14.73 14.96
CA LEU A 26 -21.11 15.27 14.27
C LEU A 26 -22.21 15.67 15.25
N ALA A 27 -23.14 16.49 14.79
CA ALA A 27 -24.22 17.06 15.61
C ALA A 27 -25.19 16.02 16.20
N ASP A 28 -25.28 14.84 15.60
CA ASP A 28 -26.08 13.69 16.10
C ASP A 28 -25.34 12.83 17.15
N GLY A 29 -24.10 13.19 17.51
CA GLY A 29 -23.24 12.45 18.42
C GLY A 29 -22.36 11.39 17.75
N SER A 30 -22.44 11.20 16.44
CA SER A 30 -21.57 10.30 15.70
C SER A 30 -20.10 10.73 15.78
N LEU A 31 -19.22 9.74 15.89
CA LEU A 31 -17.76 9.91 15.97
C LEU A 31 -17.07 9.12 14.88
N GLY A 32 -16.22 9.77 14.11
CA GLY A 32 -15.26 9.14 13.23
C GLY A 32 -13.83 9.36 13.73
N ARG A 33 -13.03 8.33 13.77
CA ARG A 33 -11.60 8.37 14.13
C ARG A 33 -10.76 7.77 13.02
N ALA A 34 -9.64 8.40 12.69
CA ALA A 34 -8.70 7.86 11.72
C ALA A 34 -7.26 8.21 12.08
N ALA A 35 -6.37 7.22 11.89
CA ALA A 35 -4.93 7.36 12.08
C ALA A 35 -4.21 7.21 10.74
N VAL A 36 -3.16 8.01 10.55
CA VAL A 36 -2.41 8.07 9.28
C VAL A 36 -1.16 7.19 9.33
N PRO A 37 -0.89 6.39 8.29
CA PRO A 37 0.37 5.64 8.18
C PRO A 37 1.54 6.54 7.77
N SER A 38 2.78 6.01 7.93
CA SER A 38 4.03 6.71 7.60
C SER A 38 4.97 5.81 6.80
N GLY A 39 5.57 6.31 5.73
CA GLY A 39 6.56 5.59 4.93
C GLY A 39 7.95 5.52 5.56
N ALA A 40 8.75 4.50 5.18
CA ALA A 40 10.20 4.46 5.42
C ALA A 40 10.95 4.94 4.16
N SER A 41 10.63 4.39 3.00
CA SER A 41 11.00 4.92 1.69
C SER A 41 9.86 5.84 1.20
N THR A 42 10.20 6.92 0.51
CA THR A 42 9.22 7.89 -0.02
C THR A 42 9.64 8.28 -1.42
N GLY A 43 8.70 8.22 -2.37
CA GLY A 43 8.89 8.77 -3.72
C GLY A 43 9.11 10.29 -3.67
N GLU A 44 9.90 10.81 -4.58
CA GLU A 44 10.27 12.24 -4.62
C GLU A 44 9.05 13.17 -4.68
N PHE A 45 7.97 12.73 -5.30
CA PHE A 45 6.76 13.53 -5.54
C PHE A 45 5.61 13.26 -4.57
N GLU A 46 5.86 12.53 -3.47
CA GLU A 46 4.85 12.34 -2.43
C GLU A 46 4.48 13.67 -1.76
N ALA A 47 3.22 13.78 -1.31
CA ALA A 47 2.79 14.89 -0.48
C ALA A 47 3.54 14.88 0.87
N VAL A 48 3.76 16.08 1.42
CA VAL A 48 4.63 16.27 2.59
C VAL A 48 4.01 15.68 3.85
N GLU A 49 4.68 14.72 4.46
CA GLU A 49 4.44 14.33 5.83
C GLU A 49 5.11 15.35 6.77
N LEU A 50 4.31 16.19 7.42
CA LEU A 50 4.84 17.27 8.24
C LEU A 50 5.40 16.71 9.55
N ARG A 51 6.71 16.92 9.76
CA ARG A 51 7.48 16.57 10.96
C ARG A 51 7.98 17.81 11.66
N ASP A 52 8.08 17.75 13.00
CA ASP A 52 8.50 18.91 13.82
C ASP A 52 9.96 19.31 13.62
N GLY A 53 10.83 18.34 13.29
CA GLY A 53 12.27 18.58 13.13
C GLY A 53 13.03 18.82 14.43
N ASP A 54 12.37 18.90 15.57
CA ASP A 54 12.97 19.10 16.88
C ASP A 54 13.74 17.83 17.32
N LYS A 55 15.05 17.89 17.27
CA LYS A 55 15.95 16.79 17.66
C LYS A 55 15.80 16.39 19.14
N GLY A 56 15.33 17.28 19.99
CA GLY A 56 15.12 17.03 21.43
C GLY A 56 13.87 16.19 21.70
N ARG A 57 12.99 16.02 20.69
CA ARG A 57 11.74 15.27 20.81
C ARG A 57 11.60 14.25 19.68
N TYR A 58 11.46 12.96 20.03
CA TYR A 58 11.39 11.84 19.08
C TYR A 58 12.45 11.91 17.97
N LEU A 59 13.64 12.39 18.27
CA LEU A 59 14.78 12.51 17.34
C LEU A 59 14.44 13.33 16.07
N GLY A 60 13.53 14.30 16.19
CA GLY A 60 13.05 15.15 15.09
C GLY A 60 11.80 14.63 14.38
N LYS A 61 11.28 13.45 14.77
CA LYS A 61 10.13 12.82 14.10
C LYS A 61 8.77 13.17 14.71
N GLY A 62 8.70 14.10 15.68
CA GLY A 62 7.43 14.56 16.26
C GLY A 62 6.45 15.09 15.21
N THR A 63 5.15 15.09 15.53
CA THR A 63 4.07 15.53 14.62
C THR A 63 3.16 16.60 15.25
N LEU A 64 3.63 17.29 16.29
CA LEU A 64 2.83 18.33 16.98
C LEU A 64 2.48 19.51 16.07
N ASN A 65 3.32 19.85 15.10
CA ASN A 65 2.98 20.91 14.12
C ASN A 65 1.78 20.50 13.25
N ALA A 66 1.72 19.25 12.79
CA ALA A 66 0.56 18.73 12.07
C ALA A 66 -0.69 18.69 12.96
N VAL A 67 -0.55 18.24 14.22
CA VAL A 67 -1.64 18.25 15.22
C VAL A 67 -2.13 19.66 15.48
N LYS A 68 -1.25 20.65 15.60
CA LYS A 68 -1.60 22.06 15.74
C LYS A 68 -2.35 22.57 14.50
N GLY A 69 -1.90 22.18 13.29
CA GLY A 69 -2.60 22.48 12.04
C GLY A 69 -4.06 21.98 12.05
N ILE A 70 -4.29 20.74 12.57
CA ILE A 70 -5.66 20.22 12.74
C ILE A 70 -6.45 21.05 13.72
N ASN A 71 -5.92 21.29 14.93
CA ASN A 71 -6.68 21.88 16.03
C ASN A 71 -6.92 23.39 15.85
N ASP A 72 -5.93 24.14 15.34
CA ASP A 72 -5.96 25.60 15.29
C ASP A 72 -6.41 26.15 13.92
N VAL A 73 -6.28 25.36 12.82
CA VAL A 73 -6.56 25.81 11.46
C VAL A 73 -7.71 25.03 10.82
N ILE A 74 -7.59 23.70 10.72
CA ILE A 74 -8.59 22.86 10.05
C ILE A 74 -9.89 22.82 10.87
N SER A 75 -9.82 22.57 12.17
CA SER A 75 -10.99 22.43 13.03
C SER A 75 -11.91 23.65 12.97
N PRO A 76 -11.46 24.91 13.20
CA PRO A 76 -12.32 26.08 13.12
C PRO A 76 -12.96 26.28 11.73
N ALA A 77 -12.26 25.90 10.67
CA ALA A 77 -12.72 26.07 9.29
C ALA A 77 -13.80 25.04 8.88
N LEU A 78 -13.87 23.90 9.54
CA LEU A 78 -14.82 22.83 9.22
C LEU A 78 -16.04 22.80 10.14
N ILE A 79 -16.08 23.57 11.24
CA ILE A 79 -17.28 23.65 12.10
C ILE A 79 -18.47 24.15 11.30
N GLY A 80 -19.59 23.41 11.36
CA GLY A 80 -20.81 23.70 10.61
C GLY A 80 -20.81 23.19 9.16
N ALA A 81 -19.71 22.60 8.70
CA ALA A 81 -19.67 21.95 7.37
C ALA A 81 -20.45 20.64 7.39
N ASP A 82 -21.13 20.33 6.29
CA ASP A 82 -21.86 19.06 6.13
C ASP A 82 -20.88 17.92 5.80
N ALA A 83 -20.75 16.97 6.74
CA ALA A 83 -19.87 15.81 6.62
C ALA A 83 -20.21 14.89 5.44
N ALA A 84 -21.42 14.92 4.90
CA ALA A 84 -21.82 14.18 3.71
C ALA A 84 -21.11 14.69 2.43
N ASN A 85 -20.61 15.94 2.44
CA ASN A 85 -19.94 16.52 1.29
C ASN A 85 -18.41 16.38 1.40
N GLN A 86 -17.91 15.14 1.30
CA GLN A 86 -16.47 14.80 1.43
C GLN A 86 -15.60 15.66 0.51
N THR A 87 -16.00 15.83 -0.75
CA THR A 87 -15.22 16.59 -1.74
C THR A 87 -15.10 18.07 -1.34
N ALA A 88 -16.17 18.69 -0.82
CA ALA A 88 -16.09 20.07 -0.36
C ALA A 88 -15.18 20.22 0.86
N ILE A 89 -15.21 19.27 1.78
CA ILE A 89 -14.36 19.25 2.97
C ILE A 89 -12.88 19.11 2.58
N ASP A 90 -12.55 18.11 1.74
CA ASP A 90 -11.18 17.91 1.29
C ASP A 90 -10.67 19.14 0.53
N ASN A 91 -11.46 19.69 -0.40
CA ASN A 91 -11.11 20.92 -1.12
C ASN A 91 -10.93 22.13 -0.18
N ALA A 92 -11.71 22.25 0.89
CA ALA A 92 -11.52 23.31 1.87
C ALA A 92 -10.16 23.18 2.59
N MET A 93 -9.78 21.96 2.99
CA MET A 93 -8.47 21.70 3.61
C MET A 93 -7.31 21.94 2.64
N LEU A 94 -7.43 21.52 1.38
CA LEU A 94 -6.43 21.78 0.33
C LEU A 94 -6.25 23.28 0.08
N LYS A 95 -7.34 24.04 0.08
CA LYS A 95 -7.29 25.50 -0.06
C LYS A 95 -6.65 26.18 1.16
N LEU A 96 -6.87 25.66 2.37
CA LEU A 96 -6.23 26.16 3.60
C LEU A 96 -4.71 25.92 3.57
N ASP A 97 -4.27 24.79 3.08
CA ASP A 97 -2.84 24.51 2.88
C ASP A 97 -2.23 25.42 1.80
N GLY A 98 -2.86 25.53 0.65
CA GLY A 98 -2.49 26.43 -0.45
C GLY A 98 -1.23 26.03 -1.22
N THR A 99 -0.61 24.88 -0.93
CA THR A 99 0.56 24.35 -1.65
C THR A 99 0.20 23.09 -2.43
N LYS A 100 0.92 22.80 -3.53
CA LYS A 100 0.68 21.59 -4.33
C LYS A 100 0.95 20.31 -3.57
N ASN A 101 1.97 20.31 -2.72
CA ASN A 101 2.45 19.13 -1.98
C ASN A 101 1.99 19.10 -0.52
N LYS A 102 1.03 19.94 -0.13
CA LYS A 102 0.50 20.02 1.24
C LYS A 102 1.58 20.35 2.29
N GLY A 103 2.52 21.24 1.91
CA GLY A 103 3.69 21.55 2.74
C GLY A 103 3.42 22.42 3.96
N ASN A 104 2.30 23.13 4.03
CA ASN A 104 1.98 24.05 5.14
C ASN A 104 1.26 23.34 6.31
N LEU A 105 0.26 22.53 6.04
CA LEU A 105 -0.51 21.79 7.06
C LEU A 105 0.01 20.35 7.22
N GLY A 106 0.55 19.78 6.16
CA GLY A 106 0.97 18.39 6.06
C GLY A 106 -0.12 17.46 5.53
N ALA A 107 0.26 16.56 4.63
CA ALA A 107 -0.64 15.53 4.12
C ALA A 107 -1.16 14.63 5.26
N ASN A 108 -0.36 14.38 6.28
CA ASN A 108 -0.76 13.62 7.46
C ASN A 108 -1.89 14.29 8.25
N ALA A 109 -1.87 15.62 8.41
CA ALA A 109 -2.96 16.36 9.06
C ALA A 109 -4.26 16.32 8.22
N ILE A 110 -4.14 16.62 6.92
CA ILE A 110 -5.29 16.66 6.01
C ILE A 110 -5.92 15.27 5.88
N LEU A 111 -5.13 14.23 5.68
CA LEU A 111 -5.62 12.86 5.53
C LEU A 111 -6.31 12.34 6.79
N ALA A 112 -5.75 12.61 7.98
CA ALA A 112 -6.36 12.17 9.23
C ALA A 112 -7.80 12.70 9.36
N VAL A 113 -8.01 13.98 9.06
CA VAL A 113 -9.33 14.58 9.10
C VAL A 113 -10.22 14.07 7.97
N SER A 114 -9.71 13.97 6.75
CA SER A 114 -10.45 13.47 5.57
C SER A 114 -11.04 12.08 5.82
N MET A 115 -10.22 11.13 6.30
CA MET A 115 -10.68 9.77 6.64
C MET A 115 -11.63 9.75 7.85
N ALA A 116 -11.38 10.58 8.86
CA ALA A 116 -12.22 10.66 10.04
C ALA A 116 -13.63 11.21 9.72
N VAL A 117 -13.74 12.17 8.80
CA VAL A 117 -15.04 12.70 8.31
C VAL A 117 -15.83 11.59 7.63
N ALA A 118 -15.21 10.83 6.72
CA ALA A 118 -15.88 9.74 6.03
C ALA A 118 -16.42 8.69 7.02
N ARG A 119 -15.63 8.33 8.05
CA ARG A 119 -16.09 7.44 9.12
C ARG A 119 -17.22 8.02 9.95
N ALA A 120 -17.14 9.29 10.35
CA ALA A 120 -18.16 9.95 11.13
C ALA A 120 -19.52 9.93 10.39
N GLN A 121 -19.49 10.26 9.09
CA GLN A 121 -20.71 10.26 8.27
C GLN A 121 -21.24 8.83 8.06
N ALA A 122 -20.39 7.84 7.84
CA ALA A 122 -20.79 6.44 7.74
C ALA A 122 -21.50 5.97 9.03
N VAL A 123 -20.97 6.35 10.21
CA VAL A 123 -21.60 6.06 11.52
C VAL A 123 -22.95 6.77 11.64
N SER A 124 -23.03 8.04 11.27
CA SER A 124 -24.27 8.84 11.27
C SER A 124 -25.38 8.20 10.40
N GLU A 125 -24.99 7.62 9.27
CA GLU A 125 -25.92 6.91 8.38
C GLU A 125 -26.15 5.44 8.78
N MET A 126 -25.58 4.98 9.89
CA MET A 126 -25.60 3.59 10.32
C MET A 126 -25.21 2.60 9.21
N THR A 127 -24.25 3.02 8.36
CA THR A 127 -23.82 2.29 7.19
C THR A 127 -22.34 1.89 7.37
N PRO A 128 -21.95 0.62 7.07
CA PRO A 128 -20.53 0.23 7.08
C PRO A 128 -19.70 1.10 6.15
N LEU A 129 -18.47 1.42 6.55
CA LEU A 129 -17.62 2.38 5.82
C LEU A 129 -17.41 1.99 4.35
N TYR A 130 -17.14 0.69 4.06
CA TYR A 130 -16.96 0.25 2.67
C TYR A 130 -18.21 0.48 1.82
N ARG A 131 -19.40 0.37 2.41
CA ARG A 131 -20.68 0.58 1.70
C ARG A 131 -21.01 2.06 1.57
N TYR A 132 -20.70 2.86 2.59
CA TYR A 132 -20.82 4.32 2.52
C TYR A 132 -19.96 4.90 1.38
N LEU A 133 -18.70 4.47 1.26
CA LEU A 133 -17.78 4.94 0.23
C LEU A 133 -18.09 4.40 -1.16
N GLY A 134 -18.47 3.13 -1.28
CA GLY A 134 -18.57 2.42 -2.56
C GLY A 134 -20.01 2.14 -3.03
N GLY A 135 -21.00 2.46 -2.21
CA GLY A 135 -22.41 2.23 -2.53
C GLY A 135 -22.80 0.74 -2.56
N VAL A 136 -23.93 0.46 -3.19
CA VAL A 136 -24.55 -0.87 -3.21
C VAL A 136 -23.73 -1.94 -3.94
N ASN A 137 -22.80 -1.56 -4.80
CA ASN A 137 -21.97 -2.50 -5.57
C ASN A 137 -20.61 -2.79 -4.90
N ALA A 138 -20.31 -2.23 -3.73
CA ALA A 138 -19.10 -2.52 -2.96
C ALA A 138 -19.17 -3.94 -2.37
N ARG A 139 -18.54 -4.92 -3.05
CA ARG A 139 -18.65 -6.35 -2.69
C ARG A 139 -17.47 -7.23 -3.15
N VAL A 140 -16.46 -6.66 -3.81
CA VAL A 140 -15.28 -7.42 -4.25
C VAL A 140 -14.25 -7.42 -3.13
N LEU A 141 -14.03 -8.61 -2.55
CA LEU A 141 -12.94 -8.84 -1.61
C LEU A 141 -11.61 -8.90 -2.37
N PRO A 142 -10.57 -8.17 -1.91
CA PRO A 142 -9.31 -8.10 -2.62
C PRO A 142 -8.47 -9.38 -2.46
N VAL A 143 -7.66 -9.71 -3.46
CA VAL A 143 -6.58 -10.69 -3.34
C VAL A 143 -5.51 -10.10 -2.41
N PRO A 144 -5.16 -10.78 -1.30
CA PRO A 144 -4.11 -10.32 -0.41
C PRO A 144 -2.74 -10.59 -1.02
N MET A 145 -1.98 -9.52 -1.26
CA MET A 145 -0.58 -9.57 -1.68
C MET A 145 0.27 -9.58 -0.40
N MET A 146 0.62 -10.80 0.08
CA MET A 146 1.19 -10.97 1.41
C MET A 146 2.73 -10.96 1.36
N ASN A 147 3.37 -9.89 1.83
CA ASN A 147 4.83 -9.80 1.90
C ASN A 147 5.40 -10.75 2.96
N VAL A 148 6.02 -11.85 2.54
CA VAL A 148 6.51 -12.92 3.44
C VAL A 148 8.03 -12.99 3.53
N ILE A 149 8.78 -12.40 2.60
CA ILE A 149 10.24 -12.20 2.68
C ILE A 149 10.57 -10.75 2.38
N ASN A 150 11.30 -10.12 3.29
CA ASN A 150 11.76 -8.74 3.19
C ASN A 150 13.24 -8.68 2.82
N GLY A 151 13.60 -7.75 1.95
CA GLY A 151 14.96 -7.35 1.61
C GLY A 151 15.05 -5.82 1.48
N GLY A 152 15.93 -5.32 0.64
CA GLY A 152 16.05 -3.90 0.33
C GLY A 152 16.12 -3.01 1.58
N ALA A 153 15.39 -1.91 1.58
CA ALA A 153 15.28 -0.99 2.72
C ALA A 153 14.49 -1.58 3.90
N HIS A 154 13.69 -2.65 3.69
CA HIS A 154 12.86 -3.27 4.72
C HIS A 154 13.58 -4.28 5.61
N ALA A 155 14.84 -4.63 5.32
CA ALA A 155 15.61 -5.58 6.10
C ALA A 155 17.11 -5.32 6.01
N ASP A 156 17.82 -5.50 7.13
CA ASP A 156 19.29 -5.52 7.16
C ASP A 156 19.79 -6.96 6.86
N ASN A 157 19.79 -7.30 5.57
CA ASN A 157 20.18 -8.62 5.06
C ASN A 157 20.85 -8.52 3.69
N SER A 158 21.08 -9.67 3.02
CA SER A 158 21.81 -9.79 1.74
C SER A 158 20.93 -9.66 0.49
N VAL A 159 19.63 -9.36 0.61
CA VAL A 159 18.68 -9.38 -0.51
C VAL A 159 18.41 -7.96 -1.00
N ASP A 160 18.57 -7.69 -2.31
CA ASP A 160 18.35 -6.36 -2.89
C ASP A 160 16.87 -6.04 -3.13
N PRO A 161 16.03 -6.89 -3.77
CA PRO A 161 14.60 -6.62 -3.90
C PRO A 161 13.93 -6.52 -2.54
N GLN A 162 13.03 -5.54 -2.41
CA GLN A 162 12.46 -5.14 -1.11
C GLN A 162 11.44 -6.13 -0.58
N GLU A 163 10.55 -6.67 -1.46
CA GLU A 163 9.44 -7.51 -1.04
C GLU A 163 9.22 -8.70 -1.99
N PHE A 164 8.98 -9.85 -1.37
CA PHE A 164 8.54 -11.07 -2.05
C PHE A 164 7.22 -11.52 -1.45
N MET A 165 6.17 -11.50 -2.27
CA MET A 165 4.80 -11.66 -1.84
C MET A 165 4.17 -12.95 -2.36
N LEU A 166 3.24 -13.50 -1.56
CA LEU A 166 2.32 -14.55 -1.97
C LEU A 166 1.02 -13.90 -2.46
N ALA A 167 0.49 -14.39 -3.59
CA ALA A 167 -0.81 -14.02 -4.15
C ALA A 167 -1.69 -15.26 -4.26
N PRO A 168 -2.65 -15.51 -3.34
CA PRO A 168 -3.53 -16.68 -3.36
C PRO A 168 -4.65 -16.55 -4.40
N ILE A 169 -4.31 -16.67 -5.67
CA ILE A 169 -5.20 -16.41 -6.81
C ILE A 169 -6.21 -17.53 -7.10
N GLY A 170 -5.96 -18.73 -6.59
CA GLY A 170 -6.82 -19.90 -6.81
C GLY A 170 -7.86 -20.15 -5.72
N ALA A 171 -7.93 -19.29 -4.71
CA ALA A 171 -8.93 -19.37 -3.65
C ALA A 171 -10.35 -19.00 -4.18
N LYS A 172 -11.38 -19.49 -3.49
CA LYS A 172 -12.79 -19.22 -3.83
C LYS A 172 -13.41 -18.11 -2.99
N SER A 173 -12.75 -17.71 -1.90
CA SER A 173 -13.17 -16.68 -0.96
C SER A 173 -11.95 -15.97 -0.39
N PHE A 174 -12.16 -14.81 0.23
CA PHE A 174 -11.08 -14.10 0.92
C PHE A 174 -10.56 -14.89 2.13
N SER A 175 -11.46 -15.48 2.91
CA SER A 175 -11.10 -16.31 4.06
C SER A 175 -10.26 -17.53 3.67
N GLU A 176 -10.56 -18.18 2.53
CA GLU A 176 -9.72 -19.24 1.99
C GLU A 176 -8.36 -18.71 1.53
N ALA A 177 -8.32 -17.56 0.83
CA ALA A 177 -7.10 -16.93 0.39
C ALA A 177 -6.17 -16.58 1.56
N LEU A 178 -6.73 -15.97 2.61
CA LEU A 178 -5.98 -15.64 3.82
C LEU A 178 -5.43 -16.91 4.50
N ARG A 179 -6.23 -17.98 4.63
CA ARG A 179 -5.79 -19.27 5.16
C ARG A 179 -4.62 -19.84 4.36
N MET A 180 -4.72 -19.86 3.03
CA MET A 180 -3.65 -20.35 2.15
C MET A 180 -2.34 -19.57 2.36
N GLY A 181 -2.43 -18.25 2.47
CA GLY A 181 -1.28 -17.39 2.74
C GLY A 181 -0.67 -17.66 4.12
N VAL A 182 -1.50 -17.76 5.17
CA VAL A 182 -1.03 -18.04 6.55
C VAL A 182 -0.37 -19.42 6.67
N GLU A 183 -0.97 -20.46 6.11
CA GLU A 183 -0.39 -21.83 6.11
C GLU A 183 0.95 -21.86 5.37
N THR A 184 1.05 -21.14 4.24
CA THR A 184 2.32 -21.03 3.50
C THR A 184 3.35 -20.23 4.30
N PHE A 185 2.97 -19.13 4.96
CA PHE A 185 3.86 -18.35 5.82
C PHE A 185 4.45 -19.19 6.96
N HIS A 186 3.64 -19.99 7.64
CA HIS A 186 4.13 -20.90 8.70
C HIS A 186 5.02 -22.01 8.15
N THR A 187 4.70 -22.53 6.97
CA THR A 187 5.52 -23.53 6.27
C THR A 187 6.87 -22.92 5.88
N LEU A 188 6.89 -21.68 5.37
CA LEU A 188 8.11 -20.94 5.04
C LEU A 188 9.01 -20.79 6.27
N LYS A 189 8.44 -20.50 7.45
CA LYS A 189 9.19 -20.46 8.72
C LYS A 189 9.94 -21.77 8.96
N GLY A 190 9.29 -22.91 8.72
CA GLY A 190 9.90 -24.24 8.84
C GLY A 190 11.01 -24.48 7.81
N VAL A 191 10.82 -24.06 6.56
CA VAL A 191 11.82 -24.16 5.48
C VAL A 191 13.06 -23.35 5.84
N LEU A 192 12.90 -22.08 6.25
CA LEU A 192 14.01 -21.21 6.64
C LEU A 192 14.79 -21.77 7.82
N LYS A 193 14.10 -22.21 8.89
CA LYS A 193 14.75 -22.85 10.05
C LYS A 193 15.57 -24.08 9.66
N LYS A 194 15.01 -24.95 8.80
CA LYS A 194 15.71 -26.17 8.35
C LYS A 194 16.97 -25.85 7.56
N ARG A 195 16.99 -24.72 6.84
CA ARG A 195 18.18 -24.24 6.11
C ARG A 195 19.15 -23.44 6.99
N GLY A 196 18.84 -23.23 8.28
CA GLY A 196 19.67 -22.48 9.23
C GLY A 196 19.52 -20.95 9.14
N TYR A 197 18.47 -20.45 8.47
CA TYR A 197 18.20 -19.03 8.34
C TYR A 197 17.43 -18.46 9.53
N SER A 198 17.61 -17.14 9.77
CA SER A 198 16.81 -16.38 10.72
C SER A 198 15.33 -16.38 10.32
N THR A 199 14.45 -16.46 11.32
CA THR A 199 13.01 -16.24 11.17
C THR A 199 12.52 -15.04 11.96
N ALA A 200 13.42 -14.08 12.25
CA ALA A 200 13.03 -12.75 12.69
C ALA A 200 12.25 -12.04 11.58
N VAL A 201 11.30 -11.21 11.98
CA VAL A 201 10.43 -10.49 11.04
C VAL A 201 10.86 -9.03 10.91
N GLY A 202 10.68 -8.49 9.69
CA GLY A 202 10.86 -7.07 9.40
C GLY A 202 9.65 -6.22 9.78
N ASP A 203 9.66 -4.96 9.36
CA ASP A 203 8.63 -3.96 9.69
C ASP A 203 7.24 -4.35 9.21
N GLU A 204 7.14 -5.12 8.13
CA GLU A 204 5.87 -5.55 7.54
C GLU A 204 5.44 -6.97 7.94
N GLY A 205 6.16 -7.58 8.88
CA GLY A 205 5.82 -8.89 9.43
C GLY A 205 6.31 -10.10 8.61
N GLY A 206 6.94 -9.89 7.44
CA GLY A 206 7.63 -10.93 6.67
C GLY A 206 8.98 -11.28 7.27
N PHE A 207 9.53 -12.46 6.96
CA PHE A 207 10.85 -12.88 7.43
C PHE A 207 11.95 -12.06 6.74
N ALA A 208 13.08 -11.86 7.44
CA ALA A 208 14.23 -11.12 6.95
C ALA A 208 15.52 -11.98 6.97
N PRO A 209 15.57 -13.12 6.24
CA PRO A 209 16.74 -13.99 6.23
C PRO A 209 17.87 -13.39 5.39
N SER A 210 19.14 -13.67 5.79
CA SER A 210 20.30 -13.40 4.93
C SER A 210 20.48 -14.59 3.97
N LEU A 211 19.82 -14.53 2.81
CA LEU A 211 19.87 -15.55 1.78
C LEU A 211 21.18 -15.45 0.97
N LYS A 212 21.53 -16.52 0.23
CA LYS A 212 22.75 -16.57 -0.57
C LYS A 212 22.69 -15.75 -1.85
N SER A 213 21.48 -15.54 -2.35
CA SER A 213 21.22 -14.74 -3.56
C SER A 213 19.78 -14.19 -3.54
N ASN A 214 19.49 -13.20 -4.39
CA ASN A 214 18.13 -12.71 -4.59
C ASN A 214 17.19 -13.82 -5.10
N GLU A 215 17.68 -14.73 -5.93
CA GLU A 215 16.91 -15.84 -6.50
C GLU A 215 16.52 -16.87 -5.44
N GLU A 216 17.36 -17.13 -4.43
CA GLU A 216 17.03 -18.06 -3.35
C GLU A 216 15.75 -17.66 -2.61
N ALA A 217 15.36 -16.38 -2.61
CA ALA A 217 14.08 -15.95 -2.06
C ALA A 217 12.90 -16.58 -2.81
N LEU A 218 12.95 -16.62 -4.14
CA LEU A 218 11.93 -17.29 -4.96
C LEU A 218 11.94 -18.81 -4.75
N GLU A 219 13.11 -19.42 -4.67
CA GLU A 219 13.24 -20.87 -4.46
C GLU A 219 12.63 -21.31 -3.12
N VAL A 220 12.90 -20.59 -2.02
CA VAL A 220 12.33 -20.94 -0.71
C VAL A 220 10.83 -20.72 -0.66
N LEU A 221 10.31 -19.76 -1.41
CA LEU A 221 8.87 -19.55 -1.56
C LEU A 221 8.20 -20.68 -2.33
N MET A 222 8.78 -21.10 -3.46
CA MET A 222 8.30 -22.25 -4.24
C MET A 222 8.29 -23.52 -3.40
N GLU A 223 9.35 -23.76 -2.61
CA GLU A 223 9.43 -24.87 -1.67
C GLU A 223 8.33 -24.78 -0.60
N ALA A 224 8.11 -23.59 -0.04
CA ALA A 224 7.11 -23.37 1.01
C ALA A 224 5.68 -23.58 0.50
N ILE A 225 5.33 -23.03 -0.68
CA ILE A 225 4.02 -23.22 -1.31
C ILE A 225 3.75 -24.71 -1.54
N THR A 226 4.71 -25.42 -2.13
CA THR A 226 4.58 -26.86 -2.43
C THR A 226 4.45 -27.68 -1.14
N LYS A 227 5.26 -27.39 -0.12
CA LYS A 227 5.21 -28.10 1.18
C LYS A 227 3.95 -27.78 1.98
N ALA A 228 3.36 -26.62 1.79
CA ALA A 228 2.06 -26.29 2.37
C ALA A 228 0.89 -27.02 1.69
N GLY A 229 1.16 -27.77 0.60
CA GLY A 229 0.17 -28.54 -0.13
C GLY A 229 -0.53 -27.76 -1.24
N TYR A 230 -0.02 -26.59 -1.60
CA TYR A 230 -0.58 -25.76 -2.66
C TYR A 230 0.21 -25.86 -3.97
N LYS A 231 -0.45 -25.58 -5.08
CA LYS A 231 0.16 -25.59 -6.41
C LYS A 231 0.63 -24.20 -6.81
N PRO A 232 1.97 -23.99 -6.98
CA PRO A 232 2.50 -22.72 -7.46
C PRO A 232 1.93 -22.37 -8.85
N GLY A 233 1.53 -21.10 -9.04
CA GLY A 233 0.99 -20.58 -10.29
C GLY A 233 -0.49 -20.91 -10.55
N GLU A 234 -1.03 -21.97 -9.92
CA GLU A 234 -2.47 -22.29 -10.01
C GLU A 234 -3.25 -21.74 -8.81
N GLN A 235 -2.76 -22.04 -7.59
CA GLN A 235 -3.42 -21.65 -6.35
C GLN A 235 -2.74 -20.43 -5.71
N ILE A 236 -1.42 -20.41 -5.66
CA ILE A 236 -0.63 -19.30 -5.16
C ILE A 236 0.38 -18.90 -6.22
N SER A 237 0.34 -17.66 -6.67
CA SER A 237 1.38 -17.01 -7.48
C SER A 237 2.29 -16.15 -6.61
N LEU A 238 3.39 -15.69 -7.20
CA LEU A 238 4.33 -14.78 -6.57
C LEU A 238 4.09 -13.35 -7.09
N ALA A 239 4.34 -12.38 -6.25
CA ALA A 239 4.45 -10.99 -6.64
C ALA A 239 5.69 -10.37 -6.01
N LEU A 240 6.27 -9.39 -6.68
CA LEU A 240 7.52 -8.76 -6.29
C LEU A 240 7.34 -7.26 -6.20
N ASP A 241 8.04 -6.67 -5.25
CA ASP A 241 8.34 -5.24 -5.20
C ASP A 241 9.86 -5.09 -5.00
N PRO A 242 10.62 -4.87 -6.07
CA PRO A 242 12.03 -4.57 -5.98
C PRO A 242 12.34 -3.22 -5.35
N ALA A 243 11.47 -2.22 -5.48
CA ALA A 243 11.74 -0.81 -5.20
C ALA A 243 13.03 -0.36 -5.92
N ALA A 244 13.05 -0.49 -7.24
CA ALA A 244 14.29 -0.39 -8.02
C ALA A 244 14.98 0.98 -7.95
N SER A 245 14.29 2.05 -7.55
CA SER A 245 14.87 3.36 -7.25
C SER A 245 15.95 3.28 -6.17
N GLU A 246 15.83 2.39 -5.17
CA GLU A 246 16.79 2.23 -4.06
C GLU A 246 18.18 1.73 -4.51
N PHE A 247 18.26 1.06 -5.63
CA PHE A 247 19.53 0.57 -6.20
C PHE A 247 19.82 1.14 -7.59
N TYR A 248 19.12 2.20 -8.02
CA TYR A 248 19.46 2.96 -9.21
C TYR A 248 20.48 4.03 -8.90
N ASP A 249 21.48 4.18 -9.76
CA ASP A 249 22.50 5.24 -9.75
C ASP A 249 22.19 6.15 -10.93
N SER A 250 21.62 7.35 -10.68
CA SER A 250 21.17 8.29 -11.69
C SER A 250 22.34 8.89 -12.48
N ASP A 251 23.52 9.06 -11.86
CA ASP A 251 24.70 9.61 -12.53
C ASP A 251 25.27 8.62 -13.56
N LYS A 252 25.30 7.33 -13.18
CA LYS A 252 25.78 6.25 -14.05
C LYS A 252 24.71 5.71 -14.99
N LYS A 253 23.44 5.95 -14.69
CA LYS A 253 22.26 5.31 -15.31
C LYS A 253 22.37 3.79 -15.27
N ARG A 254 22.59 3.25 -14.04
CA ARG A 254 22.82 1.84 -13.77
C ARG A 254 22.04 1.38 -12.55
N TYR A 255 21.59 0.15 -12.59
CA TYR A 255 21.05 -0.57 -11.44
C TYR A 255 22.18 -1.35 -10.77
N ILE A 256 22.44 -1.10 -9.49
CA ILE A 256 23.56 -1.67 -8.75
C ILE A 256 23.01 -2.47 -7.57
N PHE A 257 23.15 -3.78 -7.61
CA PHE A 257 22.80 -4.62 -6.47
C PHE A 257 23.81 -4.41 -5.35
N LYS A 258 23.42 -3.66 -4.32
CA LYS A 258 24.34 -3.21 -3.25
C LYS A 258 24.55 -4.27 -2.16
N LYS A 259 23.62 -5.22 -2.02
CA LYS A 259 23.61 -6.18 -0.92
C LYS A 259 24.09 -7.56 -1.34
N SER A 260 23.61 -8.09 -2.45
CA SER A 260 23.94 -9.45 -2.92
C SER A 260 25.31 -9.52 -3.60
N ASP A 261 25.36 -9.51 -4.91
CA ASP A 261 26.56 -9.83 -5.71
C ASP A 261 27.36 -8.61 -6.20
N LYS A 262 26.92 -7.40 -5.86
CA LYS A 262 27.53 -6.13 -6.30
C LYS A 262 27.51 -5.91 -7.83
N SER A 263 26.69 -6.65 -8.56
CA SER A 263 26.60 -6.53 -10.01
C SER A 263 25.95 -5.21 -10.43
N GLU A 264 26.44 -4.66 -11.54
CA GLU A 264 25.84 -3.49 -12.19
C GLU A 264 25.10 -3.93 -13.45
N LYS A 265 23.92 -3.37 -13.69
CA LYS A 265 23.08 -3.66 -14.86
C LYS A 265 22.68 -2.38 -15.59
N THR A 266 22.67 -2.44 -16.91
CA THR A 266 21.97 -1.43 -17.71
C THR A 266 20.47 -1.57 -17.56
N THR A 267 19.71 -0.58 -18.04
CA THR A 267 18.24 -0.67 -18.18
C THR A 267 17.82 -1.95 -18.90
N ASP A 268 18.38 -2.27 -20.06
CA ASP A 268 18.06 -3.48 -20.82
C ASP A 268 18.40 -4.76 -20.07
N GLN A 269 19.56 -4.80 -19.38
CA GLN A 269 19.95 -5.95 -18.57
C GLN A 269 19.05 -6.15 -17.35
N MET A 270 18.52 -5.07 -16.78
CA MET A 270 17.56 -5.15 -15.68
C MET A 270 16.22 -5.68 -16.16
N ILE A 271 15.75 -5.23 -17.31
CA ILE A 271 14.53 -5.74 -17.95
C ILE A 271 14.67 -7.24 -18.26
N GLU A 272 15.79 -7.66 -18.84
CA GLU A 272 16.04 -9.10 -19.11
C GLU A 272 16.14 -9.92 -17.83
N TYR A 273 16.68 -9.37 -16.74
CA TYR A 273 16.70 -10.01 -15.43
C TYR A 273 15.28 -10.33 -14.93
N TRP A 274 14.36 -9.33 -14.97
CA TRP A 274 12.97 -9.56 -14.61
C TRP A 274 12.26 -10.50 -15.58
N ALA A 275 12.49 -10.36 -16.88
CA ALA A 275 11.91 -11.23 -17.90
C ALA A 275 12.34 -12.70 -17.70
N ASN A 276 13.58 -12.93 -17.27
CA ASN A 276 14.10 -14.25 -16.96
C ASN A 276 13.38 -14.86 -15.73
N TRP A 277 13.19 -14.08 -14.66
CA TRP A 277 12.44 -14.55 -13.49
C TRP A 277 10.97 -14.85 -13.82
N VAL A 278 10.32 -14.01 -14.62
CA VAL A 278 8.94 -14.25 -15.06
C VAL A 278 8.80 -15.52 -15.92
N ARG A 279 9.85 -15.90 -16.65
CA ARG A 279 9.86 -17.19 -17.40
C ARG A 279 10.00 -18.41 -16.50
N GLN A 280 10.73 -18.29 -15.39
CA GLN A 280 11.09 -19.43 -14.51
C GLN A 280 10.12 -19.61 -13.34
N TYR A 281 9.52 -18.54 -12.84
CA TYR A 281 8.69 -18.54 -11.65
C TYR A 281 7.27 -18.01 -11.97
N PRO A 282 6.25 -18.45 -11.23
CA PRO A 282 4.87 -18.02 -11.46
C PRO A 282 4.61 -16.60 -10.90
N ILE A 283 5.37 -15.64 -11.40
CA ILE A 283 5.23 -14.22 -11.03
C ILE A 283 4.05 -13.65 -11.79
N ILE A 284 3.09 -13.04 -11.06
CA ILE A 284 1.87 -12.44 -11.62
C ILE A 284 1.91 -10.91 -11.60
N SER A 285 2.74 -10.33 -10.72
CA SER A 285 2.85 -8.87 -10.54
C SER A 285 4.29 -8.47 -10.21
N LEU A 286 4.74 -7.38 -10.81
CA LEU A 286 6.03 -6.73 -10.53
C LEU A 286 5.76 -5.24 -10.29
N GLU A 287 6.01 -4.79 -9.07
CA GLU A 287 5.90 -3.40 -8.64
C GLU A 287 7.28 -2.76 -8.72
N ASP A 288 7.36 -1.51 -9.17
CA ASP A 288 8.57 -0.70 -9.28
C ASP A 288 9.82 -1.49 -9.74
N GLY A 289 9.65 -2.21 -10.87
CA GLY A 289 10.73 -2.98 -11.49
C GLY A 289 11.82 -2.12 -12.12
N MET A 290 11.55 -0.82 -12.33
CA MET A 290 12.48 0.20 -12.79
C MET A 290 12.41 1.41 -11.86
N SER A 291 13.44 2.25 -11.86
CA SER A 291 13.47 3.51 -11.11
C SER A 291 12.37 4.48 -11.56
N GLU A 292 11.85 5.28 -10.64
CA GLU A 292 10.90 6.37 -10.91
C GLU A 292 11.46 7.44 -11.87
N GLU A 293 12.78 7.51 -12.01
CA GLU A 293 13.45 8.39 -12.96
C GLU A 293 13.58 7.80 -14.38
N ASP A 294 13.56 6.44 -14.51
CA ASP A 294 13.84 5.74 -15.78
C ASP A 294 12.55 5.47 -16.59
N TRP A 295 11.90 6.53 -17.05
CA TRP A 295 10.65 6.46 -17.82
C TRP A 295 10.76 5.68 -19.13
N ASP A 296 11.90 5.76 -19.81
CA ASP A 296 12.16 5.01 -21.05
C ASP A 296 12.35 3.52 -20.75
N GLY A 297 13.03 3.20 -19.64
CA GLY A 297 13.13 1.84 -19.12
C GLY A 297 11.77 1.27 -18.73
N TRP A 298 10.91 2.04 -18.06
CA TRP A 298 9.54 1.67 -17.76
C TRP A 298 8.72 1.37 -19.02
N LYS A 299 8.86 2.18 -20.07
CA LYS A 299 8.19 1.94 -21.35
C LYS A 299 8.63 0.61 -21.97
N THR A 300 9.95 0.38 -22.01
CA THR A 300 10.52 -0.86 -22.53
C THR A 300 10.11 -2.09 -21.72
N LEU A 301 10.10 -1.97 -20.37
CA LEU A 301 9.59 -3.01 -19.48
C LEU A 301 8.13 -3.33 -19.78
N THR A 302 7.31 -2.29 -19.96
CA THR A 302 5.86 -2.44 -20.24
C THR A 302 5.63 -3.13 -21.55
N ASP A 303 6.35 -2.76 -22.62
CA ASP A 303 6.26 -3.42 -23.92
C ASP A 303 6.69 -4.89 -23.87
N THR A 304 7.66 -5.22 -22.99
CA THR A 304 8.24 -6.57 -22.86
C THR A 304 7.35 -7.51 -22.02
N LEU A 305 6.85 -7.03 -20.89
CA LEU A 305 6.18 -7.85 -19.87
C LEU A 305 4.70 -7.49 -19.63
N GLY A 306 4.24 -6.30 -19.99
CA GLY A 306 2.92 -5.80 -19.62
C GLY A 306 1.72 -6.60 -20.17
N LYS A 307 1.94 -7.44 -21.21
CA LYS A 307 0.93 -8.39 -21.71
C LYS A 307 0.98 -9.75 -21.01
N LYS A 308 1.96 -9.98 -20.13
CA LYS A 308 2.18 -11.27 -19.45
C LYS A 308 1.87 -11.19 -17.97
N ILE A 309 2.22 -10.07 -17.35
CA ILE A 309 2.06 -9.83 -15.91
C ILE A 309 1.57 -8.41 -15.66
N GLN A 310 1.08 -8.19 -14.45
CA GLN A 310 0.78 -6.85 -13.95
C GLN A 310 2.09 -6.12 -13.65
N LEU A 311 2.19 -4.86 -14.08
CA LEU A 311 3.28 -3.94 -13.79
C LEU A 311 2.71 -2.77 -13.00
N VAL A 312 3.12 -2.63 -11.73
CA VAL A 312 2.57 -1.66 -10.79
C VAL A 312 3.54 -0.51 -10.60
N GLY A 313 3.07 0.73 -10.77
CA GLY A 313 3.82 1.92 -10.37
C GLY A 313 3.43 2.35 -8.96
N ASP A 314 4.39 2.34 -8.02
CA ASP A 314 4.31 2.91 -6.69
C ASP A 314 5.04 4.26 -6.66
N ASP A 315 6.35 4.28 -6.51
CA ASP A 315 7.15 5.51 -6.53
C ASP A 315 7.01 6.25 -7.88
N LEU A 316 6.79 5.50 -8.96
CA LEU A 316 6.53 6.06 -10.29
C LEU A 316 5.33 7.00 -10.33
N PHE A 317 4.24 6.68 -9.61
CA PHE A 317 2.96 7.40 -9.70
C PHE A 317 2.57 8.12 -8.41
N VAL A 318 3.10 7.70 -7.27
CA VAL A 318 2.86 8.26 -5.92
C VAL A 318 1.38 8.59 -5.64
N THR A 319 0.48 7.73 -6.13
CA THR A 319 -0.99 7.93 -6.05
C THR A 319 -1.47 9.28 -6.63
N ASN A 320 -0.65 9.94 -7.46
CA ASN A 320 -0.92 11.28 -8.00
C ASN A 320 -1.61 11.19 -9.37
N PRO A 321 -2.85 11.72 -9.54
CA PRO A 321 -3.58 11.68 -10.80
C PRO A 321 -2.83 12.35 -11.97
N GLU A 322 -2.10 13.46 -11.73
CA GLU A 322 -1.36 14.16 -12.80
C GLU A 322 -0.21 13.28 -13.32
N ILE A 323 0.51 12.59 -12.43
CA ILE A 323 1.64 11.71 -12.80
C ILE A 323 1.10 10.41 -13.42
N LEU A 324 0.00 9.87 -12.89
CA LEU A 324 -0.68 8.71 -13.47
C LEU A 324 -1.13 9.01 -14.92
N GLN A 325 -1.73 10.18 -15.17
CA GLN A 325 -2.13 10.59 -16.52
C GLN A 325 -0.94 10.61 -17.49
N LYS A 326 0.21 11.15 -17.05
CA LYS A 326 1.45 11.10 -17.82
C LYS A 326 1.87 9.66 -18.17
N GLY A 327 1.72 8.72 -17.22
CA GLY A 327 2.03 7.30 -17.45
C GLY A 327 1.06 6.66 -18.45
N ILE A 328 -0.22 6.96 -18.34
CA ILE A 328 -1.26 6.51 -19.25
C ILE A 328 -0.95 7.00 -20.68
N ASP A 329 -0.67 8.30 -20.84
CA ASP A 329 -0.37 8.90 -22.14
C ASP A 329 0.87 8.29 -22.80
N LYS A 330 1.85 7.86 -22.00
CA LYS A 330 3.07 7.19 -22.46
C LYS A 330 2.91 5.67 -22.63
N GLY A 331 1.83 5.08 -22.16
CA GLY A 331 1.63 3.62 -22.14
C GLY A 331 2.64 2.90 -21.24
N VAL A 332 2.84 3.41 -20.02
CA VAL A 332 3.80 2.94 -19.03
C VAL A 332 3.06 2.28 -17.88
N ALA A 333 3.48 1.08 -17.46
CA ALA A 333 2.80 0.23 -16.47
C ALA A 333 1.40 -0.23 -16.94
N ASN A 334 0.64 -0.91 -16.10
CA ASN A 334 -0.76 -1.28 -16.32
C ASN A 334 -1.54 -1.38 -15.00
N SER A 335 -0.93 -0.92 -13.90
CA SER A 335 -1.50 -0.89 -12.56
C SER A 335 -0.88 0.24 -11.75
N ILE A 336 -1.61 0.73 -10.76
CA ILE A 336 -1.11 1.71 -9.79
C ILE A 336 -1.21 1.16 -8.37
N LEU A 337 -0.18 1.38 -7.56
CA LEU A 337 -0.28 1.23 -6.11
C LEU A 337 -0.96 2.46 -5.52
N VAL A 338 -1.89 2.25 -4.60
CA VAL A 338 -2.69 3.33 -3.98
C VAL A 338 -2.35 3.41 -2.50
N LYS A 339 -1.61 4.43 -2.12
CA LYS A 339 -1.26 4.76 -0.74
C LYS A 339 -1.90 6.09 -0.38
N VAL A 340 -2.91 6.06 0.48
CA VAL A 340 -3.73 7.25 0.82
C VAL A 340 -2.90 8.45 1.29
N ASN A 341 -1.77 8.21 1.97
CA ASN A 341 -0.92 9.28 2.48
C ASN A 341 0.07 9.86 1.46
N GLN A 342 0.31 9.18 0.32
CA GLN A 342 1.16 9.74 -0.75
C GLN A 342 0.51 10.96 -1.40
N ILE A 343 -0.81 10.98 -1.49
CA ILE A 343 -1.57 12.13 -2.03
C ILE A 343 -2.22 12.97 -0.92
N GLY A 344 -2.70 12.36 0.17
CA GLY A 344 -3.06 13.04 1.41
C GLY A 344 -4.52 13.50 1.55
N SER A 345 -5.45 13.09 0.68
CA SER A 345 -6.89 13.21 0.88
C SER A 345 -7.64 12.02 0.27
N LEU A 346 -8.82 11.73 0.80
CA LEU A 346 -9.67 10.66 0.29
C LEU A 346 -10.19 10.99 -1.12
N THR A 347 -10.58 12.23 -1.37
CA THR A 347 -11.07 12.68 -2.68
C THR A 347 -10.02 12.48 -3.77
N GLU A 348 -8.79 12.96 -3.57
CA GLU A 348 -7.72 12.78 -4.56
C GLU A 348 -7.33 11.30 -4.74
N THR A 349 -7.39 10.50 -3.65
CA THR A 349 -7.18 9.04 -3.73
C THR A 349 -8.22 8.38 -4.63
N LEU A 350 -9.50 8.70 -4.44
CA LEU A 350 -10.60 8.16 -5.25
C LEU A 350 -10.52 8.65 -6.70
N ASP A 351 -10.07 9.89 -6.94
CA ASP A 351 -9.85 10.42 -8.30
C ASP A 351 -8.72 9.67 -9.01
N ALA A 352 -7.61 9.35 -8.33
CA ALA A 352 -6.54 8.54 -8.91
C ALA A 352 -7.03 7.12 -9.26
N MET A 353 -7.83 6.50 -8.38
CA MET A 353 -8.39 5.17 -8.62
C MET A 353 -9.40 5.17 -9.79
N ARG A 354 -10.25 6.20 -9.88
CA ARG A 354 -11.18 6.38 -11.00
C ARG A 354 -10.45 6.56 -12.31
N LEU A 355 -9.44 7.44 -12.36
CA LEU A 355 -8.60 7.64 -13.54
C LEU A 355 -7.92 6.35 -14.01
N ALA A 356 -7.37 5.56 -13.07
CA ALA A 356 -6.79 4.25 -13.36
C ALA A 356 -7.83 3.32 -14.02
N ALA A 357 -9.03 3.23 -13.44
CA ALA A 357 -10.10 2.38 -13.96
C ALA A 357 -10.55 2.81 -15.37
N GLU A 358 -10.74 4.12 -15.62
CA GLU A 358 -11.09 4.69 -16.93
C GLU A 358 -10.03 4.37 -18.00
N ALA A 359 -8.76 4.35 -17.60
CA ALA A 359 -7.62 3.99 -18.46
C ALA A 359 -7.38 2.47 -18.55
N ASN A 360 -8.27 1.67 -17.93
CA ASN A 360 -8.12 0.21 -17.89
C ASN A 360 -6.86 -0.28 -17.15
N TYR A 361 -6.34 0.50 -16.18
CA TYR A 361 -5.34 0.07 -15.21
C TYR A 361 -6.03 -0.62 -14.03
N THR A 362 -5.36 -1.58 -13.41
CA THR A 362 -5.78 -2.11 -12.10
C THR A 362 -5.27 -1.21 -10.98
N THR A 363 -5.89 -1.36 -9.81
CA THR A 363 -5.47 -0.65 -8.59
C THR A 363 -5.16 -1.67 -7.50
N MET A 364 -4.09 -1.44 -6.75
CA MET A 364 -3.72 -2.23 -5.58
C MET A 364 -3.67 -1.30 -4.37
N VAL A 365 -4.63 -1.42 -3.46
CA VAL A 365 -4.65 -0.61 -2.23
C VAL A 365 -3.56 -1.07 -1.30
N SER A 366 -2.77 -0.15 -0.76
CA SER A 366 -1.56 -0.48 -0.02
C SER A 366 -1.46 0.19 1.34
N HIS A 367 -0.83 -0.51 2.28
CA HIS A 367 -0.32 0.01 3.53
C HIS A 367 0.96 0.81 3.33
N ARG A 368 1.56 1.24 4.45
CA ARG A 368 2.95 1.75 4.50
C ARG A 368 3.77 0.90 5.50
N SER A 369 5.10 1.09 5.48
CA SER A 369 6.00 0.40 6.43
C SER A 369 5.72 0.77 7.89
N GLY A 370 5.38 2.02 8.20
CA GLY A 370 4.86 2.46 9.49
C GLY A 370 3.34 2.53 9.48
N GLU A 371 2.70 1.56 10.11
CA GLU A 371 1.25 1.43 10.20
C GLU A 371 0.73 1.65 11.62
N THR A 372 -0.59 1.73 11.72
CA THR A 372 -1.32 1.69 12.98
C THR A 372 -2.31 0.52 12.94
N GLU A 373 -3.11 0.33 13.99
CA GLU A 373 -4.25 -0.61 13.96
C GLU A 373 -5.44 -0.13 13.12
N ASP A 374 -5.37 1.07 12.54
CA ASP A 374 -6.42 1.60 11.65
C ASP A 374 -6.60 0.70 10.43
N SER A 375 -7.85 0.33 10.14
CA SER A 375 -8.21 -0.60 9.06
C SER A 375 -8.86 0.09 7.85
N PHE A 376 -8.78 1.42 7.72
CA PHE A 376 -9.46 2.18 6.67
C PHE A 376 -9.22 1.63 5.27
N ILE A 377 -7.99 1.25 4.95
CA ILE A 377 -7.62 0.73 3.62
C ILE A 377 -8.30 -0.60 3.28
N ALA A 378 -8.71 -1.39 4.26
CA ALA A 378 -9.49 -2.61 4.01
C ALA A 378 -10.90 -2.26 3.49
N ASP A 379 -11.57 -1.31 4.15
CA ASP A 379 -12.86 -0.79 3.70
C ASP A 379 -12.73 -0.10 2.34
N LEU A 380 -11.67 0.70 2.12
CA LEU A 380 -11.40 1.38 0.84
C LEU A 380 -11.24 0.37 -0.31
N ALA A 381 -10.50 -0.73 -0.10
CA ALA A 381 -10.29 -1.74 -1.13
C ALA A 381 -11.60 -2.41 -1.57
N VAL A 382 -12.52 -2.68 -0.63
CA VAL A 382 -13.83 -3.23 -0.95
C VAL A 382 -14.76 -2.16 -1.55
N ALA A 383 -14.75 -0.95 -1.00
CA ALA A 383 -15.56 0.18 -1.48
C ALA A 383 -15.34 0.44 -2.98
N THR A 384 -14.09 0.43 -3.40
CA THR A 384 -13.70 0.72 -4.79
C THR A 384 -13.68 -0.52 -5.70
N ASN A 385 -13.97 -1.72 -5.15
CA ASN A 385 -13.80 -2.99 -5.84
C ASN A 385 -12.39 -3.12 -6.46
N ALA A 386 -11.35 -2.65 -5.77
CA ALA A 386 -9.97 -2.62 -6.26
C ALA A 386 -9.44 -4.00 -6.67
N GLY A 387 -9.97 -5.06 -6.05
CA GLY A 387 -9.62 -6.44 -6.34
C GLY A 387 -8.27 -6.90 -5.77
N GLN A 388 -7.43 -5.99 -5.26
CA GLN A 388 -6.12 -6.28 -4.71
C GLN A 388 -5.83 -5.41 -3.48
N ILE A 389 -5.12 -5.97 -2.49
CA ILE A 389 -4.61 -5.25 -1.33
C ILE A 389 -3.21 -5.74 -0.96
N LYS A 390 -2.28 -4.80 -0.74
CA LYS A 390 -0.94 -5.05 -0.22
C LYS A 390 -0.88 -4.48 1.21
N THR A 391 -0.91 -5.36 2.22
CA THR A 391 -0.98 -4.90 3.62
C THR A 391 -0.10 -5.72 4.56
N GLY A 392 1.07 -6.13 4.06
CA GLY A 392 2.09 -6.84 4.81
C GLY A 392 1.84 -8.33 4.94
N SER A 393 2.48 -8.96 5.90
CA SER A 393 2.49 -10.40 6.11
C SER A 393 1.38 -10.89 7.05
N ALA A 394 1.42 -12.20 7.37
CA ALA A 394 0.53 -12.86 8.31
C ALA A 394 0.99 -12.73 9.78
N SER A 395 1.67 -11.65 10.12
CA SER A 395 2.14 -11.35 11.47
C SER A 395 2.15 -9.84 11.72
N ARG A 396 2.20 -9.42 12.99
CA ARG A 396 2.06 -8.05 13.50
C ARG A 396 0.61 -7.53 13.40
N THR A 397 0.12 -7.02 14.53
CA THR A 397 -1.30 -6.60 14.67
C THR A 397 -1.68 -5.47 13.71
N ASP A 398 -0.75 -4.55 13.43
CA ASP A 398 -0.92 -3.46 12.48
C ASP A 398 -1.23 -3.94 11.05
N ARG A 399 -0.77 -5.14 10.68
CA ARG A 399 -1.09 -5.80 9.40
C ARG A 399 -2.37 -6.61 9.51
N LEU A 400 -2.48 -7.44 10.55
CA LEU A 400 -3.63 -8.31 10.77
C LEU A 400 -4.93 -7.56 10.99
N ALA A 401 -4.89 -6.31 11.49
CA ALA A 401 -6.07 -5.47 11.64
C ALA A 401 -6.84 -5.30 10.32
N LYS A 402 -6.12 -5.12 9.20
CA LYS A 402 -6.72 -4.98 7.86
C LYS A 402 -7.29 -6.30 7.36
N TYR A 403 -6.57 -7.41 7.53
CA TYR A 403 -7.07 -8.74 7.16
C TYR A 403 -8.29 -9.14 7.99
N ASN A 404 -8.28 -8.87 9.30
CA ASN A 404 -9.42 -9.13 10.17
C ASN A 404 -10.65 -8.29 9.78
N GLN A 405 -10.45 -7.04 9.34
CA GLN A 405 -11.54 -6.21 8.83
C GLN A 405 -12.13 -6.79 7.53
N LEU A 406 -11.30 -7.27 6.61
CA LEU A 406 -11.77 -7.92 5.39
C LEU A 406 -12.55 -9.21 5.68
N LEU A 407 -12.18 -10.00 6.71
CA LEU A 407 -12.96 -11.16 7.16
C LEU A 407 -14.34 -10.74 7.68
N ARG A 408 -14.44 -9.63 8.44
CA ARG A 408 -15.73 -9.09 8.92
C ARG A 408 -16.61 -8.65 7.74
N ILE A 409 -16.01 -7.93 6.77
CA ILE A 409 -16.72 -7.48 5.56
C ILE A 409 -17.20 -8.70 4.74
N GLU A 410 -16.37 -9.73 4.57
CA GLU A 410 -16.79 -10.96 3.88
C GLU A 410 -17.95 -11.63 4.57
N GLN A 411 -17.92 -11.74 5.90
CA GLN A 411 -19.02 -12.29 6.69
C GLN A 411 -20.31 -11.47 6.55
N GLU A 412 -20.21 -10.15 6.58
CA GLU A 412 -21.36 -9.25 6.42
C GLU A 412 -21.98 -9.33 5.03
N LEU A 413 -21.17 -9.43 3.99
CA LEU A 413 -21.62 -9.58 2.60
C LEU A 413 -22.24 -10.97 2.35
N GLY A 414 -21.79 -12.00 3.05
CA GLY A 414 -22.30 -13.37 2.90
C GLY A 414 -22.19 -13.85 1.44
N SER A 415 -23.30 -14.31 0.89
CA SER A 415 -23.36 -14.81 -0.50
C SER A 415 -23.16 -13.74 -1.57
N ALA A 416 -23.21 -12.45 -1.23
CA ALA A 416 -22.94 -11.36 -2.15
C ALA A 416 -21.45 -11.06 -2.32
N ALA A 417 -20.59 -11.59 -1.42
CA ALA A 417 -19.15 -11.44 -1.51
C ALA A 417 -18.60 -12.05 -2.80
N VAL A 418 -17.71 -11.33 -3.46
CA VAL A 418 -17.05 -11.76 -4.70
C VAL A 418 -15.55 -11.79 -4.49
N TYR A 419 -14.91 -12.89 -4.81
CA TYR A 419 -13.45 -13.00 -4.85
C TYR A 419 -12.99 -13.29 -6.27
N LEU A 420 -12.25 -12.37 -6.87
CA LEU A 420 -11.89 -12.45 -8.30
C LEU A 420 -10.72 -13.41 -8.58
N GLY A 421 -9.87 -13.68 -7.58
CA GLY A 421 -8.67 -14.49 -7.75
C GLY A 421 -7.79 -13.95 -8.88
N LYS A 422 -7.40 -14.82 -9.80
CA LYS A 422 -6.55 -14.43 -10.94
C LYS A 422 -7.13 -13.31 -11.81
N LYS A 423 -8.46 -13.18 -11.89
CA LYS A 423 -9.13 -12.14 -12.70
C LYS A 423 -8.92 -10.72 -12.16
N ALA A 424 -8.42 -10.55 -10.93
CA ALA A 424 -8.09 -9.25 -10.38
C ALA A 424 -6.84 -8.62 -11.01
N PHE A 425 -6.03 -9.40 -11.74
CA PHE A 425 -4.77 -8.96 -12.34
C PHE A 425 -4.91 -8.70 -13.84
N LYS A 426 -4.14 -7.74 -14.33
CA LYS A 426 -3.95 -7.56 -15.78
C LYS A 426 -3.07 -8.68 -16.35
N GLN A 427 -3.51 -9.21 -17.48
CA GLN A 427 -2.78 -10.19 -18.28
C GLN A 427 -3.06 -9.93 -19.75
#